data_0048fc77d97a6f34946489e0f3fed215
#
_entry.id   0048fc77d97a6f34946489e0f3fed215
#
_cell.length_a   1.000
_cell.length_b   1.000
_cell.length_c   1.000
_cell.angle_alpha   90.00
_cell.angle_beta   90.00
_cell.angle_gamma   90.00
#
_symmetry.space_group_name_H-M   'P 1'
#
loop_
_entity.id
_entity.type
_entity.pdbx_description
1 polymer ?
#
loop_
_entity_poly.entity_id
_entity_poly.type
_entity_poly.pdbx_seq_one_letter_code
_entity_poly.pdbx_strand_id
1 'polypeptide(L)'
;MMEMEDIKRVQLSEIVELITKGTTPTTLGYEFQDEGVNFFKIECFDENGGFIESKVAHISEECHKKMKRSQLKNGDILFSIAGAIGRVAIVTEEMLPANINQALAIIRISDEQVYLPYIKLILTSPIVIEQFERKKQGVAQLNLSLKDINEISIPLPGKDKQIELAELFDKVVGVISKRNKELSVLDDLIKARFVEMFNLSDCIYKSLGECTDFVDYRGHTPELSDEGIIRMVNAKSVGKGFFKYVDEFVTEETYDAWMHRGFGYPGDILFVTEGHTFGNTCLIPEDMTKFALGQRVITIKGKEEIKNAFLCSYMQTDMFWKDINVYRTGGTAQGIRSKDLVKVMVPIPPIEQQIEFVRFVHKVDKSKVAVQKA
;
A
#
# COMPACT_ATOMS: atom_id res chain seq x y z
N MET A 1 20.58 20.12 -23.42
CA MET A 1 20.56 18.74 -23.93
C MET A 1 21.79 18.10 -23.29
N MET A 2 21.62 17.39 -22.17
CA MET A 2 22.75 16.66 -21.55
C MET A 2 23.15 15.55 -22.54
N GLU A 3 24.42 15.56 -22.97
CA GLU A 3 25.00 14.42 -23.64
C GLU A 3 24.82 13.20 -22.73
N MET A 4 24.11 12.19 -23.22
CA MET A 4 24.10 10.87 -22.58
C MET A 4 25.50 10.30 -22.88
N GLU A 5 26.45 10.52 -21.94
CA GLU A 5 27.67 9.72 -21.92
C GLU A 5 27.26 8.24 -21.99
N ASP A 6 27.95 7.46 -22.80
CA ASP A 6 27.75 6.01 -22.94
C ASP A 6 28.05 5.35 -21.58
N ILE A 7 27.01 5.27 -20.72
CA ILE A 7 27.16 4.68 -19.40
C ILE A 7 27.44 3.19 -19.59
N LYS A 8 28.66 2.77 -19.22
CA LYS A 8 29.06 1.37 -19.29
C LYS A 8 28.08 0.50 -18.53
N ARG A 9 27.59 -0.56 -19.16
CA ARG A 9 26.84 -1.62 -18.49
C ARG A 9 27.79 -2.72 -18.08
N VAL A 10 27.63 -3.22 -16.86
CA VAL A 10 28.42 -4.32 -16.31
C VAL A 10 27.48 -5.41 -15.75
N GLN A 11 27.91 -6.65 -15.73
CA GLN A 11 27.23 -7.70 -14.98
C GLN A 11 27.63 -7.62 -13.52
N LEU A 12 26.72 -7.98 -12.61
CA LEU A 12 27.05 -8.01 -11.18
C LEU A 12 28.26 -8.90 -10.90
N SER A 13 28.40 -10.01 -11.63
CA SER A 13 29.55 -10.91 -11.54
C SER A 13 30.91 -10.24 -11.76
N GLU A 14 30.95 -9.07 -12.42
CA GLU A 14 32.19 -8.32 -12.69
C GLU A 14 32.67 -7.48 -11.51
N ILE A 15 31.76 -7.15 -10.56
CA ILE A 15 32.04 -6.22 -9.45
C ILE A 15 31.87 -6.84 -8.06
N VAL A 16 31.44 -8.09 -7.98
CA VAL A 16 31.20 -8.77 -6.70
C VAL A 16 32.36 -9.67 -6.30
N GLU A 17 32.69 -9.66 -5.02
CA GLU A 17 33.58 -10.64 -4.39
C GLU A 17 32.85 -11.97 -4.17
N LEU A 18 31.57 -11.91 -3.76
CA LEU A 18 30.81 -13.08 -3.35
C LEU A 18 29.32 -12.88 -3.66
N ILE A 19 28.71 -13.89 -4.28
CA ILE A 19 27.25 -14.07 -4.26
C ILE A 19 26.95 -15.45 -3.66
N THR A 20 26.20 -15.48 -2.56
CA THR A 20 25.78 -16.72 -1.89
C THR A 20 24.38 -16.55 -1.31
N LYS A 21 23.79 -17.65 -0.84
CA LYS A 21 22.47 -17.61 -0.16
C LYS A 21 22.53 -18.29 1.19
N GLY A 22 21.58 -17.96 2.04
CA GLY A 22 21.45 -18.54 3.36
C GLY A 22 20.91 -19.97 3.36
N THR A 23 20.77 -20.49 4.57
CA THR A 23 20.20 -21.80 4.89
C THR A 23 19.34 -21.63 6.13
N THR A 24 18.26 -22.41 6.27
CA THR A 24 17.46 -22.39 7.50
C THR A 24 18.12 -23.24 8.59
N PRO A 25 18.24 -22.77 9.84
CA PRO A 25 18.84 -23.52 10.96
C PRO A 25 18.26 -24.92 11.14
N THR A 26 16.95 -25.07 10.99
CA THR A 26 16.26 -26.36 11.15
C THR A 26 16.69 -27.43 10.15
N THR A 27 17.17 -27.06 8.96
CA THR A 27 17.75 -28.04 8.00
C THR A 27 19.09 -28.58 8.44
N LEU A 28 19.72 -27.91 9.41
CA LEU A 28 21.01 -28.34 10.02
C LEU A 28 20.80 -28.93 11.42
N GLY A 29 19.53 -29.13 11.85
CA GLY A 29 19.19 -29.70 13.15
C GLY A 29 19.25 -28.73 14.33
N TYR A 30 19.27 -27.40 14.05
CA TYR A 30 19.22 -26.35 15.08
C TYR A 30 17.85 -25.72 15.16
N GLU A 31 17.46 -25.28 16.36
CA GLU A 31 16.25 -24.54 16.62
C GLU A 31 16.52 -23.04 16.76
N PHE A 32 15.48 -22.23 16.56
CA PHE A 32 15.53 -20.81 16.88
C PHE A 32 15.50 -20.62 18.40
N GLN A 33 16.07 -19.50 18.86
CA GLN A 33 16.17 -19.13 20.26
C GLN A 33 15.53 -17.75 20.49
N ASP A 34 15.23 -17.45 21.77
CA ASP A 34 14.69 -16.14 22.15
C ASP A 34 15.79 -15.05 22.08
N GLU A 35 17.04 -15.43 22.33
CA GLU A 35 18.21 -14.55 22.30
C GLU A 35 19.39 -15.25 21.62
N GLY A 36 20.37 -14.48 21.09
CA GLY A 36 21.58 -15.02 20.47
C GLY A 36 22.04 -14.22 19.26
N VAL A 37 22.64 -14.92 18.30
CA VAL A 37 23.08 -14.32 17.03
C VAL A 37 21.89 -14.02 16.14
N ASN A 38 21.85 -12.84 15.56
CA ASN A 38 20.76 -12.40 14.68
C ASN A 38 20.59 -13.31 13.46
N PHE A 39 19.35 -13.57 13.12
CA PHE A 39 18.99 -14.37 11.96
C PHE A 39 17.92 -13.65 11.13
N PHE A 40 18.29 -13.20 9.93
CA PHE A 40 17.42 -12.41 9.08
C PHE A 40 16.67 -13.26 8.07
N LYS A 41 15.38 -12.96 7.98
CA LYS A 41 14.48 -13.38 6.93
C LYS A 41 13.99 -12.13 6.20
N ILE A 42 13.26 -12.29 5.08
CA ILE A 42 12.80 -11.17 4.29
C ILE A 42 11.90 -10.21 5.07
N GLU A 43 11.13 -10.72 6.02
CA GLU A 43 10.26 -9.92 6.89
C GLU A 43 11.00 -8.98 7.86
N CYS A 44 12.31 -9.16 8.05
CA CYS A 44 13.16 -8.25 8.83
C CYS A 44 13.45 -6.93 8.10
N PHE A 45 13.01 -6.79 6.86
CA PHE A 45 13.21 -5.59 6.05
C PHE A 45 11.90 -5.14 5.42
N ASP A 46 11.62 -3.85 5.48
CA ASP A 46 10.47 -3.24 4.80
C ASP A 46 10.68 -3.18 3.27
N GLU A 47 9.72 -2.62 2.55
CA GLU A 47 9.77 -2.51 1.08
C GLU A 47 10.91 -1.61 0.58
N ASN A 48 11.39 -0.69 1.42
CA ASN A 48 12.50 0.23 1.12
C ASN A 48 13.85 -0.29 1.64
N GLY A 49 13.86 -1.49 2.23
CA GLY A 49 15.04 -2.09 2.86
C GLY A 49 15.39 -1.49 4.22
N GLY A 50 14.41 -0.86 4.90
CA GLY A 50 14.51 -0.43 6.28
C GLY A 50 14.48 -1.63 7.23
N PHE A 51 15.33 -1.62 8.25
CA PHE A 51 15.46 -2.71 9.21
C PHE A 51 14.34 -2.70 10.25
N ILE A 52 13.71 -3.87 10.49
CA ILE A 52 12.63 -4.07 11.45
C ILE A 52 13.12 -5.01 12.56
N GLU A 53 13.70 -4.45 13.60
CA GLU A 53 14.31 -5.18 14.71
C GLU A 53 13.35 -6.21 15.36
N SER A 54 12.08 -5.85 15.53
CA SER A 54 11.06 -6.72 16.15
C SER A 54 10.75 -8.00 15.35
N LYS A 55 11.27 -8.14 14.14
CA LYS A 55 11.11 -9.31 13.25
C LYS A 55 12.34 -10.22 13.21
N VAL A 56 13.41 -9.83 13.91
CA VAL A 56 14.64 -10.60 13.95
C VAL A 56 14.41 -11.89 14.74
N ALA A 57 14.84 -13.01 14.18
CA ALA A 57 14.93 -14.27 14.90
C ALA A 57 16.38 -14.46 15.39
N HIS A 58 16.59 -15.34 16.35
CA HIS A 58 17.91 -15.60 16.91
C HIS A 58 18.30 -17.07 16.78
N ILE A 59 19.62 -17.31 16.69
CA ILE A 59 20.22 -18.64 16.61
C ILE A 59 21.38 -18.75 17.59
N SER A 60 21.75 -19.98 17.93
CA SER A 60 22.90 -20.22 18.81
C SER A 60 24.24 -19.89 18.13
N GLU A 61 25.23 -19.53 18.93
CA GLU A 61 26.62 -19.36 18.47
C GLU A 61 27.16 -20.58 17.72
N GLU A 62 26.76 -21.79 18.14
CA GLU A 62 27.17 -23.02 17.48
C GLU A 62 26.58 -23.11 16.07
N CYS A 63 25.28 -22.80 15.91
CA CYS A 63 24.60 -22.71 14.63
C CYS A 63 25.30 -21.69 13.73
N HIS A 64 25.56 -20.48 14.24
CA HIS A 64 26.28 -19.42 13.53
C HIS A 64 27.63 -19.91 12.98
N LYS A 65 28.44 -20.60 13.83
CA LYS A 65 29.75 -21.16 13.43
C LYS A 65 29.62 -22.22 12.34
N LYS A 66 28.54 -23.01 12.32
CA LYS A 66 28.25 -23.99 11.26
C LYS A 66 27.80 -23.32 9.95
N MET A 67 27.10 -22.21 10.03
CA MET A 67 26.53 -21.51 8.88
C MET A 67 27.50 -20.51 8.24
N LYS A 68 28.76 -20.84 8.08
CA LYS A 68 29.85 -19.95 7.60
C LYS A 68 29.52 -19.22 6.30
N ARG A 69 28.84 -19.90 5.36
CA ARG A 69 28.50 -19.33 4.03
C ARG A 69 27.49 -18.19 4.08
N SER A 70 26.69 -18.11 5.13
CA SER A 70 25.64 -17.10 5.29
C SER A 70 25.94 -16.12 6.42
N GLN A 71 27.17 -16.09 6.92
CA GLN A 71 27.61 -15.06 7.87
C GLN A 71 27.74 -13.71 7.17
N LEU A 72 27.10 -12.73 7.72
CA LEU A 72 27.08 -11.38 7.18
C LEU A 72 28.30 -10.57 7.61
N LYS A 73 28.65 -9.61 6.77
CA LYS A 73 29.63 -8.56 7.05
C LYS A 73 29.00 -7.18 6.84
N ASN A 74 29.54 -6.18 7.49
CA ASN A 74 29.17 -4.80 7.22
C ASN A 74 29.35 -4.46 5.73
N GLY A 75 28.36 -3.81 5.15
CA GLY A 75 28.32 -3.48 3.72
C GLY A 75 27.80 -4.59 2.79
N ASP A 76 27.50 -5.80 3.31
CA ASP A 76 26.81 -6.81 2.50
C ASP A 76 25.45 -6.29 2.03
N ILE A 77 25.13 -6.52 0.77
CA ILE A 77 23.80 -6.25 0.22
C ILE A 77 22.98 -7.52 0.30
N LEU A 78 21.85 -7.46 0.97
CA LEU A 78 20.86 -8.53 1.02
C LEU A 78 19.85 -8.33 -0.10
N PHE A 79 19.66 -9.36 -0.91
CA PHE A 79 18.72 -9.36 -2.02
C PHE A 79 17.73 -10.53 -1.88
N SER A 80 16.43 -10.21 -1.91
CA SER A 80 15.40 -11.24 -1.83
C SER A 80 15.26 -12.01 -3.14
N ILE A 81 15.44 -13.34 -3.10
CA ILE A 81 15.39 -14.25 -4.25
C ILE A 81 14.13 -15.11 -4.28
N ALA A 82 13.33 -15.08 -3.22
CA ALA A 82 12.08 -15.85 -3.11
C ALA A 82 11.04 -15.02 -2.31
N GLY A 83 9.75 -15.25 -2.55
CA GLY A 83 8.67 -14.49 -1.92
C GLY A 83 8.58 -13.08 -2.48
N ALA A 84 8.90 -12.07 -1.69
CA ALA A 84 8.95 -10.66 -2.11
C ALA A 84 10.27 -10.36 -2.85
N ILE A 85 10.41 -10.90 -4.07
CA ILE A 85 11.64 -10.78 -4.88
C ILE A 85 11.96 -9.31 -5.17
N GLY A 86 13.27 -8.97 -5.11
CA GLY A 86 13.78 -7.64 -5.42
C GLY A 86 13.81 -6.67 -4.24
N ARG A 87 13.46 -7.10 -3.00
CA ARG A 87 13.79 -6.30 -1.81
C ARG A 87 15.29 -6.29 -1.59
N VAL A 88 15.80 -5.11 -1.26
CA VAL A 88 17.24 -4.88 -1.07
C VAL A 88 17.49 -4.16 0.24
N ALA A 89 18.42 -4.66 1.04
CA ALA A 89 18.90 -3.99 2.24
C ALA A 89 20.43 -3.99 2.27
N ILE A 90 21.04 -3.02 2.96
CA ILE A 90 22.48 -2.97 3.23
C ILE A 90 22.69 -3.30 4.71
N VAL A 91 23.57 -4.25 4.98
CA VAL A 91 23.93 -4.65 6.35
C VAL A 91 24.80 -3.59 6.99
N THR A 92 24.44 -3.16 8.19
CA THR A 92 25.21 -2.22 9.00
C THR A 92 25.89 -2.95 10.17
N GLU A 93 26.86 -2.30 10.81
CA GLU A 93 27.63 -2.87 11.92
C GLU A 93 26.74 -3.29 13.10
N GLU A 94 25.71 -2.49 13.39
CA GLU A 94 24.74 -2.74 14.49
C GLU A 94 23.85 -3.98 14.27
N MET A 95 23.76 -4.48 13.03
CA MET A 95 23.03 -5.70 12.71
C MET A 95 23.82 -6.98 12.97
N LEU A 96 25.13 -6.86 13.24
CA LEU A 96 26.06 -7.97 13.36
C LEU A 96 26.28 -8.41 14.83
N PRO A 97 26.63 -9.70 15.08
CA PRO A 97 26.77 -10.79 14.10
C PRO A 97 25.42 -11.31 13.61
N ALA A 98 25.36 -11.77 12.35
CA ALA A 98 24.11 -12.25 11.77
C ALA A 98 24.30 -13.31 10.69
N ASN A 99 23.23 -14.10 10.44
CA ASN A 99 23.05 -14.99 9.31
C ASN A 99 21.73 -14.72 8.60
N ILE A 100 21.53 -15.32 7.42
CA ILE A 100 20.30 -15.21 6.64
C ILE A 100 19.72 -16.58 6.27
N ASN A 101 18.41 -16.58 5.93
CA ASN A 101 17.73 -17.75 5.39
C ASN A 101 17.97 -17.93 3.87
N GLN A 102 17.44 -19.03 3.31
CA GLN A 102 17.57 -19.36 1.88
C GLN A 102 16.79 -18.44 0.93
N ALA A 103 15.88 -17.60 1.43
CA ALA A 103 15.12 -16.64 0.61
C ALA A 103 15.89 -15.35 0.35
N LEU A 104 17.03 -15.17 1.02
CA LEU A 104 17.92 -14.03 0.84
C LEU A 104 19.24 -14.47 0.22
N ALA A 105 19.76 -13.66 -0.70
CA ALA A 105 21.14 -13.75 -1.19
C ALA A 105 21.99 -12.64 -0.58
N ILE A 106 23.26 -12.94 -0.32
CA ILE A 106 24.31 -11.98 0.01
C ILE A 106 24.99 -11.59 -1.29
N ILE A 107 25.08 -10.31 -1.56
CA ILE A 107 25.90 -9.73 -2.63
C ILE A 107 26.97 -8.91 -1.92
N ARG A 108 28.21 -9.38 -1.93
CA ARG A 108 29.35 -8.71 -1.32
C ARG A 108 30.19 -8.06 -2.39
N ILE A 109 30.43 -6.76 -2.24
CA ILE A 109 31.21 -5.97 -3.18
C ILE A 109 32.43 -5.46 -2.43
N SER A 110 33.61 -5.66 -2.99
CA SER A 110 34.89 -5.17 -2.44
C SER A 110 35.52 -4.09 -3.31
N ASP A 111 34.92 -3.77 -4.46
CA ASP A 111 35.42 -2.74 -5.37
C ASP A 111 35.17 -1.33 -4.76
N GLU A 112 36.23 -0.61 -4.44
CA GLU A 112 36.19 0.73 -3.90
C GLU A 112 35.60 1.79 -4.86
N GLN A 113 35.51 1.48 -6.14
CA GLN A 113 34.87 2.34 -7.15
C GLN A 113 33.36 2.21 -7.15
N VAL A 114 32.82 1.26 -6.39
CA VAL A 114 31.38 1.01 -6.28
C VAL A 114 30.83 1.64 -5.01
N TYR A 115 29.78 2.47 -5.16
CA TYR A 115 29.04 3.07 -4.07
C TYR A 115 27.82 2.24 -3.72
N LEU A 116 27.82 1.56 -2.56
CA LEU A 116 26.77 0.59 -2.18
C LEU A 116 25.34 1.16 -2.19
N PRO A 117 25.07 2.40 -1.74
CA PRO A 117 23.72 2.98 -1.86
C PRO A 117 23.24 3.10 -3.31
N TYR A 118 24.15 3.37 -4.27
CA TYR A 118 23.81 3.35 -5.69
C TYR A 118 23.43 1.94 -6.17
N ILE A 119 24.17 0.91 -5.75
CA ILE A 119 23.82 -0.47 -6.10
C ILE A 119 22.46 -0.86 -5.50
N LYS A 120 22.17 -0.50 -4.25
CA LYS A 120 20.83 -0.67 -3.67
C LYS A 120 19.78 -0.01 -4.55
N LEU A 121 19.97 1.24 -4.94
CA LEU A 121 19.07 1.99 -5.81
C LEU A 121 18.83 1.27 -7.16
N ILE A 122 19.92 0.86 -7.82
CA ILE A 122 19.80 0.25 -9.16
C ILE A 122 19.16 -1.14 -9.09
N LEU A 123 19.44 -1.93 -8.06
CA LEU A 123 18.85 -3.26 -7.86
C LEU A 123 17.33 -3.21 -7.61
N THR A 124 16.82 -2.11 -7.08
CA THR A 124 15.38 -1.89 -6.88
C THR A 124 14.71 -1.16 -8.04
N SER A 125 15.47 -0.77 -9.06
CA SER A 125 14.97 -0.02 -10.21
C SER A 125 14.23 -0.89 -11.23
N PRO A 126 13.33 -0.31 -12.05
CA PRO A 126 12.68 -1.00 -13.16
C PRO A 126 13.69 -1.67 -14.10
N ILE A 127 14.88 -1.08 -14.30
CA ILE A 127 15.95 -1.62 -15.14
C ILE A 127 16.33 -3.05 -14.74
N VAL A 128 16.34 -3.34 -13.46
CA VAL A 128 16.69 -4.67 -12.91
C VAL A 128 15.43 -5.53 -12.76
N ILE A 129 14.32 -4.97 -12.31
CA ILE A 129 13.06 -5.69 -12.14
C ILE A 129 12.60 -6.31 -13.47
N GLU A 130 12.67 -5.56 -14.59
CA GLU A 130 12.32 -6.06 -15.92
C GLU A 130 13.18 -7.26 -16.37
N GLN A 131 14.43 -7.36 -15.94
CA GLN A 131 15.27 -8.50 -16.25
C GLN A 131 14.76 -9.79 -15.60
N PHE A 132 14.12 -9.67 -14.41
CA PHE A 132 13.49 -10.80 -13.72
C PHE A 132 12.11 -11.12 -14.28
N GLU A 133 11.32 -10.11 -14.58
CA GLU A 133 9.96 -10.28 -15.14
C GLU A 133 9.99 -11.04 -16.48
N ARG A 134 10.99 -10.80 -17.31
CA ARG A 134 11.19 -11.56 -18.56
C ARG A 134 11.44 -13.06 -18.33
N LYS A 135 12.01 -13.44 -17.16
CA LYS A 135 12.24 -14.83 -16.77
C LYS A 135 11.00 -15.50 -16.15
N LYS A 136 9.95 -14.72 -15.80
CA LYS A 136 8.71 -15.19 -15.18
C LYS A 136 7.77 -15.93 -16.14
N GLN A 137 7.92 -15.82 -17.44
CA GLN A 137 7.02 -16.42 -18.43
C GLN A 137 7.02 -17.96 -18.31
N GLY A 138 5.90 -18.51 -17.85
CA GLY A 138 5.67 -19.95 -17.75
C GLY A 138 5.88 -20.58 -16.37
N VAL A 139 6.14 -19.81 -15.30
CA VAL A 139 6.38 -20.35 -13.94
C VAL A 139 5.36 -19.79 -12.95
N ALA A 140 4.69 -20.66 -12.21
CA ALA A 140 3.66 -20.27 -11.23
C ALA A 140 4.25 -19.46 -10.04
N GLN A 141 5.50 -19.68 -9.67
CA GLN A 141 6.21 -18.94 -8.62
C GLN A 141 7.65 -18.71 -9.03
N LEU A 142 8.08 -17.46 -9.12
CA LEU A 142 9.46 -17.11 -9.46
C LEU A 142 10.35 -17.29 -8.23
N ASN A 143 11.45 -18.06 -8.42
CA ASN A 143 12.59 -18.10 -7.51
C ASN A 143 13.85 -17.81 -8.32
N LEU A 144 14.59 -16.76 -7.96
CA LEU A 144 15.83 -16.42 -8.63
C LEU A 144 16.96 -17.33 -8.17
N SER A 145 17.73 -17.84 -9.11
CA SER A 145 18.97 -18.56 -8.81
C SER A 145 20.14 -17.59 -8.57
N LEU A 146 21.20 -18.06 -7.92
CA LEU A 146 22.42 -17.25 -7.78
C LEU A 146 23.05 -16.93 -9.14
N LYS A 147 22.85 -17.80 -10.15
CA LYS A 147 23.26 -17.53 -11.52
C LYS A 147 22.50 -16.32 -12.09
N ASP A 148 21.19 -16.26 -11.87
CA ASP A 148 20.38 -15.14 -12.34
C ASP A 148 20.86 -13.81 -11.77
N ILE A 149 21.27 -13.79 -10.49
CA ILE A 149 21.82 -12.59 -9.85
C ILE A 149 23.16 -12.20 -10.46
N ASN A 150 24.05 -13.16 -10.71
CA ASN A 150 25.34 -12.91 -11.36
C ASN A 150 25.19 -12.28 -12.75
N GLU A 151 24.14 -12.66 -13.48
CA GLU A 151 23.86 -12.20 -14.84
C GLU A 151 23.11 -10.85 -14.89
N ILE A 152 22.73 -10.26 -13.74
CA ILE A 152 22.09 -8.93 -13.71
C ILE A 152 23.01 -7.91 -14.35
N SER A 153 22.52 -7.24 -15.38
CA SER A 153 23.23 -6.15 -16.04
C SER A 153 22.77 -4.79 -15.52
N ILE A 154 23.69 -4.03 -14.96
CA ILE A 154 23.45 -2.71 -14.40
C ILE A 154 24.26 -1.62 -15.10
N PRO A 155 23.73 -0.39 -15.23
CA PRO A 155 24.54 0.77 -15.59
C PRO A 155 25.49 1.10 -14.42
N LEU A 156 26.77 1.29 -14.69
CA LEU A 156 27.76 1.65 -13.67
C LEU A 156 28.55 2.89 -14.13
N PRO A 157 28.07 4.10 -13.83
CA PRO A 157 28.81 5.32 -14.08
C PRO A 157 30.00 5.46 -13.13
N GLY A 158 30.85 6.48 -13.32
CA GLY A 158 31.91 6.81 -12.40
C GLY A 158 31.40 7.06 -10.98
N LYS A 159 32.23 6.82 -9.96
CA LYS A 159 31.84 6.83 -8.53
C LYS A 159 31.16 8.13 -8.10
N ASP A 160 31.66 9.29 -8.53
CA ASP A 160 31.07 10.59 -8.18
C ASP A 160 29.61 10.69 -8.67
N LYS A 161 29.34 10.16 -9.87
CA LYS A 161 27.99 10.15 -10.43
C LYS A 161 27.07 9.13 -9.71
N GLN A 162 27.63 8.01 -9.24
CA GLN A 162 26.90 7.07 -8.41
C GLN A 162 26.45 7.74 -7.08
N ILE A 163 27.34 8.49 -6.45
CA ILE A 163 27.04 9.25 -5.22
C ILE A 163 25.96 10.29 -5.48
N GLU A 164 26.13 11.13 -6.51
CA GLU A 164 25.15 12.15 -6.90
C GLU A 164 23.74 11.57 -7.11
N LEU A 165 23.66 10.46 -7.87
CA LEU A 165 22.38 9.82 -8.16
C LEU A 165 21.72 9.21 -6.91
N ALA A 166 22.50 8.54 -6.06
CA ALA A 166 21.99 7.96 -4.82
C ALA A 166 21.47 9.04 -3.87
N GLU A 167 22.25 10.11 -3.65
CA GLU A 167 21.84 11.25 -2.80
C GLU A 167 20.59 11.96 -3.33
N LEU A 168 20.51 12.16 -4.65
CA LEU A 168 19.34 12.77 -5.28
C LEU A 168 18.10 11.91 -5.04
N PHE A 169 18.22 10.60 -5.23
CA PHE A 169 17.11 9.68 -5.03
C PHE A 169 16.68 9.62 -3.57
N ASP A 170 17.62 9.57 -2.63
CA ASP A 170 17.31 9.59 -1.20
C ASP A 170 16.57 10.88 -0.79
N LYS A 171 16.95 12.03 -1.36
CA LYS A 171 16.22 13.29 -1.14
C LYS A 171 14.78 13.19 -1.66
N VAL A 172 14.57 12.64 -2.86
CA VAL A 172 13.22 12.47 -3.44
C VAL A 172 12.38 11.53 -2.58
N VAL A 173 12.91 10.37 -2.19
CA VAL A 173 12.22 9.40 -1.32
C VAL A 173 11.91 10.03 0.03
N GLY A 174 12.85 10.80 0.60
CA GLY A 174 12.65 11.53 1.84
C GLY A 174 11.51 12.56 1.76
N VAL A 175 11.41 13.29 0.65
CA VAL A 175 10.30 14.23 0.41
C VAL A 175 8.97 13.48 0.32
N ILE A 176 8.91 12.39 -0.46
CA ILE A 176 7.69 11.57 -0.59
C ILE A 176 7.25 11.02 0.77
N SER A 177 8.17 10.47 1.55
CA SER A 177 7.89 9.93 2.89
C SER A 177 7.35 11.02 3.82
N LYS A 178 7.98 12.20 3.82
CA LYS A 178 7.52 13.34 4.63
C LYS A 178 6.11 13.78 4.23
N ARG A 179 5.81 13.88 2.95
CA ARG A 179 4.48 14.23 2.44
C ARG A 179 3.42 13.21 2.84
N ASN A 180 3.73 11.92 2.72
CA ASN A 180 2.82 10.86 3.16
C ASN A 180 2.51 10.95 4.67
N LYS A 181 3.53 11.26 5.48
CA LYS A 181 3.35 11.50 6.92
C LYS A 181 2.48 12.74 7.19
N GLU A 182 2.70 13.83 6.47
CA GLU A 182 1.88 15.05 6.59
C GLU A 182 0.40 14.75 6.24
N LEU A 183 0.13 13.99 5.18
CA LEU A 183 -1.23 13.56 4.81
C LEU A 183 -1.86 12.69 5.91
N SER A 184 -1.12 11.74 6.47
CA SER A 184 -1.62 10.92 7.58
C SER A 184 -1.97 11.75 8.82
N VAL A 185 -1.16 12.74 9.18
CA VAL A 185 -1.44 13.65 10.30
C VAL A 185 -2.70 14.47 10.06
N LEU A 186 -2.93 14.91 8.82
CA LEU A 186 -4.17 15.63 8.45
C LEU A 186 -5.42 14.73 8.55
N ASP A 187 -5.29 13.43 8.22
CA ASP A 187 -6.37 12.46 8.43
C ASP A 187 -6.65 12.24 9.93
N ASP A 188 -5.62 12.12 10.74
CA ASP A 188 -5.76 11.95 12.20
C ASP A 188 -6.35 13.21 12.86
N LEU A 189 -6.06 14.39 12.33
CA LEU A 189 -6.65 15.65 12.77
C LEU A 189 -8.18 15.68 12.55
N ILE A 190 -8.66 15.16 11.42
CA ILE A 190 -10.11 15.02 11.18
C ILE A 190 -10.74 14.10 12.21
N LYS A 191 -10.12 12.95 12.49
CA LYS A 191 -10.61 11.99 13.50
C LYS A 191 -10.64 12.60 14.90
N ALA A 192 -9.56 13.26 15.29
CA ALA A 192 -9.47 13.93 16.60
C ALA A 192 -10.54 15.01 16.77
N ARG A 193 -10.73 15.84 15.74
CA ARG A 193 -11.79 16.88 15.74
C ARG A 193 -13.19 16.30 15.80
N PHE A 194 -13.41 15.13 15.15
CA PHE A 194 -14.69 14.42 15.26
C PHE A 194 -14.98 14.03 16.70
N VAL A 195 -14.02 13.39 17.38
CA VAL A 195 -14.17 12.96 18.78
C VAL A 195 -14.37 14.16 19.72
N GLU A 196 -13.66 15.29 19.49
CA GLU A 196 -13.77 16.49 20.30
C GLU A 196 -15.14 17.17 20.15
N MET A 197 -15.66 17.25 18.92
CA MET A 197 -16.89 17.99 18.63
C MET A 197 -18.17 17.24 19.03
N PHE A 198 -18.14 15.89 18.97
CA PHE A 198 -19.35 15.11 19.11
C PHE A 198 -19.34 14.24 20.37
N ASN A 199 -20.18 14.62 21.36
CA ASN A 199 -20.55 13.71 22.44
C ASN A 199 -21.70 12.81 21.95
N LEU A 200 -21.33 11.69 21.32
CA LEU A 200 -22.29 10.79 20.68
C LEU A 200 -23.23 10.09 21.66
N SER A 201 -22.91 10.06 22.96
CA SER A 201 -23.77 9.48 24.00
C SER A 201 -25.09 10.22 24.15
N ASP A 202 -25.12 11.51 23.84
CA ASP A 202 -26.29 12.39 23.98
C ASP A 202 -27.04 12.59 22.65
N CYS A 203 -26.61 11.93 21.58
CA CYS A 203 -27.24 12.03 20.28
C CYS A 203 -28.48 11.15 20.15
N ILE A 204 -29.45 11.60 19.36
CA ILE A 204 -30.51 10.72 18.85
C ILE A 204 -29.89 9.80 17.82
N TYR A 205 -30.22 8.51 17.89
CA TYR A 205 -29.80 7.51 16.90
C TYR A 205 -30.95 7.17 15.97
N LYS A 206 -30.66 7.09 14.67
CA LYS A 206 -31.58 6.59 13.64
C LYS A 206 -30.90 5.50 12.85
N SER A 207 -31.68 4.60 12.27
CA SER A 207 -31.13 3.64 11.30
C SER A 207 -30.72 4.35 10.01
N LEU A 208 -29.70 3.84 9.33
CA LEU A 208 -29.30 4.38 8.03
C LEU A 208 -30.45 4.43 7.04
N GLY A 209 -31.37 3.45 7.06
CA GLY A 209 -32.54 3.44 6.18
C GLY A 209 -33.54 4.55 6.46
N GLU A 210 -33.63 5.05 7.71
CA GLU A 210 -34.51 6.17 8.06
C GLU A 210 -33.95 7.53 7.63
N CYS A 211 -32.62 7.73 7.79
CA CYS A 211 -31.96 9.02 7.58
C CYS A 211 -31.21 9.17 6.25
N THR A 212 -31.18 8.13 5.41
CA THR A 212 -30.49 8.16 4.11
C THR A 212 -31.29 7.46 3.02
N ASP A 213 -30.93 7.75 1.76
CA ASP A 213 -31.37 7.04 0.57
C ASP A 213 -30.18 6.27 -0.03
N PHE A 214 -30.45 5.10 -0.65
CA PHE A 214 -29.43 4.21 -1.20
C PHE A 214 -29.65 3.98 -2.69
N VAL A 215 -28.56 3.92 -3.46
CA VAL A 215 -28.55 3.40 -4.82
C VAL A 215 -27.62 2.18 -4.87
N ASP A 216 -28.15 1.01 -5.25
CA ASP A 216 -27.47 -0.28 -5.19
C ASP A 216 -27.64 -1.04 -6.52
N TYR A 217 -26.52 -1.34 -7.18
CA TYR A 217 -26.44 -2.08 -8.43
C TYR A 217 -25.86 -3.48 -8.26
N ARG A 218 -26.04 -4.11 -7.10
CA ARG A 218 -25.53 -5.47 -6.88
C ARG A 218 -26.15 -6.48 -7.83
N GLY A 219 -25.35 -7.47 -8.17
CA GLY A 219 -25.77 -8.64 -8.95
C GLY A 219 -25.03 -8.85 -10.26
N HIS A 220 -24.70 -7.80 -10.97
CA HIS A 220 -23.94 -7.84 -12.21
C HIS A 220 -22.95 -6.67 -12.26
N THR A 221 -21.96 -6.76 -13.16
CA THR A 221 -21.05 -5.67 -13.50
C THR A 221 -21.26 -5.35 -14.97
N PRO A 222 -21.43 -4.08 -15.35
CA PRO A 222 -21.50 -3.71 -16.76
C PRO A 222 -20.18 -4.03 -17.46
N GLU A 223 -20.27 -4.32 -18.76
CA GLU A 223 -19.10 -4.65 -19.57
C GLU A 223 -18.22 -3.40 -19.76
N LEU A 224 -16.93 -3.56 -19.47
CA LEU A 224 -15.95 -2.51 -19.68
C LEU A 224 -15.59 -2.41 -21.16
N SER A 225 -15.25 -1.21 -21.61
CA SER A 225 -14.86 -0.94 -22.98
C SER A 225 -13.70 0.03 -23.05
N ASP A 226 -12.70 -0.28 -23.87
CA ASP A 226 -11.58 0.63 -24.16
C ASP A 226 -12.04 1.86 -24.96
N GLU A 227 -13.19 1.78 -25.65
CA GLU A 227 -13.83 2.90 -26.34
C GLU A 227 -14.82 3.66 -25.44
N GLY A 228 -14.96 3.23 -24.20
CA GLY A 228 -15.87 3.83 -23.21
C GLY A 228 -15.39 5.22 -22.78
N ILE A 229 -16.35 6.11 -22.58
CA ILE A 229 -16.11 7.48 -22.13
C ILE A 229 -16.69 7.77 -20.73
N ILE A 230 -17.58 6.90 -20.24
CA ILE A 230 -18.21 7.04 -18.93
C ILE A 230 -17.45 6.17 -17.93
N ARG A 231 -16.90 6.82 -16.89
CA ARG A 231 -16.09 6.12 -15.88
C ARG A 231 -16.93 5.12 -15.07
N MET A 232 -16.39 3.91 -14.88
CA MET A 232 -16.92 2.92 -13.96
C MET A 232 -16.42 3.19 -12.55
N VAL A 233 -17.32 3.34 -11.60
CA VAL A 233 -17.03 3.44 -10.17
C VAL A 233 -17.30 2.10 -9.49
N ASN A 234 -16.27 1.47 -8.97
CA ASN A 234 -16.34 0.18 -8.28
C ASN A 234 -15.49 0.19 -7.00
N ALA A 235 -15.32 -0.97 -6.35
CA ALA A 235 -14.57 -1.07 -5.09
C ALA A 235 -13.10 -0.59 -5.19
N LYS A 236 -12.47 -0.59 -6.37
CA LYS A 236 -11.13 -0.06 -6.60
C LYS A 236 -11.10 1.47 -6.51
N SER A 237 -12.23 2.12 -6.83
CA SER A 237 -12.38 3.58 -6.82
C SER A 237 -12.52 4.15 -5.40
N VAL A 238 -12.79 3.31 -4.39
CA VAL A 238 -13.10 3.76 -3.02
C VAL A 238 -11.93 3.47 -2.08
N GLY A 239 -11.22 4.52 -1.69
CA GLY A 239 -10.20 4.47 -0.64
C GLY A 239 -10.80 4.68 0.75
N LYS A 240 -9.95 4.73 1.78
CA LYS A 240 -10.35 5.11 3.15
C LYS A 240 -10.40 6.62 3.26
N GLY A 241 -11.57 7.20 3.03
CA GLY A 241 -11.81 8.64 3.08
C GLY A 241 -11.47 9.41 1.79
N PHE A 242 -11.02 8.75 0.72
CA PHE A 242 -10.66 9.41 -0.54
C PHE A 242 -11.07 8.59 -1.76
N PHE A 243 -11.38 9.29 -2.85
CA PHE A 243 -11.71 8.69 -4.14
C PHE A 243 -10.45 8.42 -4.96
N LYS A 244 -10.44 7.30 -5.67
CA LYS A 244 -9.38 6.91 -6.62
C LYS A 244 -9.93 6.93 -8.03
N TYR A 245 -9.30 7.68 -8.91
CA TYR A 245 -9.63 7.65 -10.32
C TYR A 245 -9.00 6.40 -10.95
N VAL A 246 -9.87 5.44 -11.30
CA VAL A 246 -9.48 4.20 -11.99
C VAL A 246 -9.89 4.34 -13.45
N ASP A 247 -8.98 3.98 -14.37
CA ASP A 247 -9.22 4.08 -15.81
C ASP A 247 -9.95 2.83 -16.32
N GLU A 248 -11.19 2.68 -15.87
CA GLU A 248 -12.16 1.69 -16.31
C GLU A 248 -13.40 2.43 -16.79
N PHE A 249 -13.84 2.15 -18.02
CA PHE A 249 -14.91 2.90 -18.66
C PHE A 249 -15.96 1.97 -19.28
N VAL A 250 -17.15 2.53 -19.48
CA VAL A 250 -18.26 1.91 -20.24
C VAL A 250 -18.70 2.84 -21.36
N THR A 251 -19.36 2.28 -22.38
CA THR A 251 -19.98 3.08 -23.44
C THR A 251 -21.25 3.77 -22.93
N GLU A 252 -21.75 4.78 -23.65
CA GLU A 252 -23.05 5.41 -23.32
C GLU A 252 -24.20 4.42 -23.41
N GLU A 253 -24.20 3.55 -24.42
CA GLU A 253 -25.20 2.51 -24.57
C GLU A 253 -25.25 1.57 -23.35
N THR A 254 -24.06 1.09 -22.91
CA THR A 254 -23.94 0.28 -21.70
C THR A 254 -24.42 1.04 -20.46
N TYR A 255 -24.06 2.31 -20.34
CA TYR A 255 -24.50 3.17 -19.24
C TYR A 255 -26.02 3.31 -19.17
N ASP A 256 -26.67 3.65 -20.29
CA ASP A 256 -28.12 3.85 -20.37
C ASP A 256 -28.89 2.56 -20.09
N ALA A 257 -28.39 1.43 -20.59
CA ALA A 257 -28.97 0.11 -20.32
C ALA A 257 -28.79 -0.32 -18.86
N TRP A 258 -27.70 0.13 -18.20
CA TRP A 258 -27.34 -0.29 -16.86
C TRP A 258 -27.96 0.59 -15.77
N MET A 259 -27.87 1.93 -15.89
CA MET A 259 -28.18 2.89 -14.82
C MET A 259 -29.70 3.21 -14.73
N HIS A 260 -30.50 2.21 -14.36
CA HIS A 260 -31.96 2.30 -14.25
C HIS A 260 -32.51 2.24 -12.81
N ARG A 261 -31.65 2.00 -11.79
CA ARG A 261 -32.06 1.90 -10.38
C ARG A 261 -31.86 3.21 -9.61
N GLY A 262 -31.35 4.25 -10.24
CA GLY A 262 -31.01 5.53 -9.66
C GLY A 262 -29.57 5.94 -9.96
N PHE A 263 -29.18 7.13 -9.51
CA PHE A 263 -27.88 7.73 -9.80
C PHE A 263 -27.23 8.20 -8.52
N GLY A 264 -25.88 8.15 -8.48
CA GLY A 264 -25.10 8.86 -7.51
C GLY A 264 -24.76 10.27 -8.00
N TYR A 265 -24.58 11.20 -7.10
CA TYR A 265 -24.27 12.60 -7.39
C TYR A 265 -23.00 13.04 -6.65
N PRO A 266 -22.30 14.09 -7.12
CA PRO A 266 -21.23 14.72 -6.36
C PRO A 266 -21.64 15.00 -4.92
N GLY A 267 -20.77 14.67 -3.98
CA GLY A 267 -21.02 14.79 -2.54
C GLY A 267 -21.82 13.65 -1.90
N ASP A 268 -22.39 12.71 -2.66
CA ASP A 268 -22.94 11.48 -2.08
C ASP A 268 -21.80 10.57 -1.59
N ILE A 269 -22.11 9.66 -0.66
CA ILE A 269 -21.15 8.74 -0.08
C ILE A 269 -21.07 7.49 -0.96
N LEU A 270 -19.86 7.05 -1.30
CA LEU A 270 -19.58 5.72 -1.79
C LEU A 270 -19.21 4.80 -0.62
N PHE A 271 -19.80 3.61 -0.58
CA PHE A 271 -19.51 2.60 0.44
C PHE A 271 -19.29 1.22 -0.20
N VAL A 272 -18.17 0.57 0.14
CA VAL A 272 -17.86 -0.78 -0.33
C VAL A 272 -18.55 -1.82 0.54
N THR A 273 -19.42 -2.61 -0.07
CA THR A 273 -20.28 -3.56 0.66
C THR A 273 -19.66 -4.93 0.87
N GLU A 274 -18.60 -5.30 0.12
CA GLU A 274 -17.95 -6.61 0.23
C GLU A 274 -16.53 -6.63 -0.36
N GLY A 275 -15.73 -7.64 0.02
CA GLY A 275 -14.39 -7.90 -0.51
C GLY A 275 -13.27 -7.36 0.38
N HIS A 276 -12.03 -7.30 -0.17
CA HIS A 276 -10.84 -6.87 0.58
C HIS A 276 -10.90 -5.42 1.07
N THR A 277 -11.64 -4.57 0.36
CA THR A 277 -11.84 -3.16 0.73
C THR A 277 -13.20 -2.92 1.37
N PHE A 278 -13.86 -3.96 1.90
CA PHE A 278 -15.13 -3.85 2.62
C PHE A 278 -15.08 -2.74 3.66
N GLY A 279 -16.10 -1.90 3.67
CA GLY A 279 -16.26 -0.77 4.57
C GLY A 279 -15.46 0.48 4.19
N ASN A 280 -14.62 0.43 3.14
CA ASN A 280 -14.07 1.68 2.62
C ASN A 280 -15.19 2.60 2.19
N THR A 281 -15.03 3.88 2.50
CA THR A 281 -16.02 4.92 2.21
C THR A 281 -15.33 6.24 1.85
N CYS A 282 -15.91 6.98 0.92
CA CYS A 282 -15.48 8.33 0.56
C CYS A 282 -16.65 9.11 -0.04
N LEU A 283 -16.49 10.42 -0.20
CA LEU A 283 -17.43 11.24 -0.96
C LEU A 283 -17.12 11.15 -2.47
N ILE A 284 -18.17 11.26 -3.29
CA ILE A 284 -18.05 11.40 -4.74
C ILE A 284 -17.48 12.80 -5.02
N PRO A 285 -16.39 12.93 -5.80
CA PRO A 285 -15.81 14.22 -6.15
C PRO A 285 -16.76 15.11 -6.97
N GLU A 286 -16.56 16.41 -6.90
CA GLU A 286 -17.40 17.42 -7.58
C GLU A 286 -17.35 17.30 -9.11
N ASP A 287 -16.26 16.81 -9.68
CA ASP A 287 -16.08 16.60 -11.11
C ASP A 287 -16.72 15.29 -11.63
N MET A 288 -17.12 14.40 -10.73
CA MET A 288 -17.75 13.11 -11.07
C MET A 288 -19.27 13.26 -11.23
N THR A 289 -19.71 13.95 -12.27
CA THR A 289 -21.12 14.26 -12.53
C THR A 289 -21.88 13.15 -13.27
N LYS A 290 -21.17 12.30 -14.04
CA LYS A 290 -21.75 11.14 -14.76
C LYS A 290 -20.79 9.95 -14.65
N PHE A 291 -21.25 8.84 -14.08
CA PHE A 291 -20.48 7.61 -13.93
C PHE A 291 -21.40 6.39 -13.81
N ALA A 292 -20.92 5.23 -14.20
CA ALA A 292 -21.60 3.97 -13.98
C ALA A 292 -21.22 3.40 -12.62
N LEU A 293 -22.21 2.95 -11.83
CA LEU A 293 -21.97 2.32 -10.54
C LEU A 293 -21.85 0.80 -10.71
N GLY A 294 -20.69 0.24 -10.30
CA GLY A 294 -20.43 -1.20 -10.34
C GLY A 294 -21.03 -1.94 -9.15
N GLN A 295 -21.00 -3.26 -9.21
CA GLN A 295 -21.34 -4.10 -8.06
C GLN A 295 -20.35 -3.86 -6.89
N ARG A 296 -20.73 -4.21 -5.67
CA ARG A 296 -19.94 -4.07 -4.43
C ARG A 296 -19.78 -2.64 -3.92
N VAL A 297 -20.28 -1.65 -4.63
CA VAL A 297 -20.32 -0.27 -4.19
C VAL A 297 -21.75 0.23 -4.25
N ILE A 298 -22.17 0.91 -3.22
CA ILE A 298 -23.45 1.61 -3.16
C ILE A 298 -23.21 3.10 -2.98
N THR A 299 -24.14 3.92 -3.41
CA THR A 299 -24.19 5.33 -3.00
C THR A 299 -25.16 5.50 -1.85
N ILE A 300 -24.82 6.39 -0.93
CA ILE A 300 -25.62 6.75 0.23
C ILE A 300 -25.77 8.27 0.23
N LYS A 301 -27.02 8.73 0.28
CA LYS A 301 -27.34 10.16 0.33
C LYS A 301 -28.09 10.46 1.62
N GLY A 302 -27.55 11.33 2.44
CA GLY A 302 -28.19 11.81 3.67
C GLY A 302 -29.43 12.65 3.35
N LYS A 303 -30.48 12.47 4.16
CA LYS A 303 -31.66 13.32 4.16
C LYS A 303 -31.37 14.65 4.89
N GLU A 304 -32.35 15.50 5.06
CA GLU A 304 -32.18 16.86 5.60
C GLU A 304 -31.44 16.92 6.94
N GLU A 305 -31.63 15.93 7.78
CA GLU A 305 -31.12 15.84 9.16
C GLU A 305 -29.66 15.40 9.28
N ILE A 306 -29.07 14.85 8.19
CA ILE A 306 -27.70 14.33 8.22
C ILE A 306 -26.90 14.79 7.00
N LYS A 307 -25.71 15.34 7.23
CA LYS A 307 -24.80 15.77 6.17
C LYS A 307 -23.91 14.59 5.73
N ASN A 308 -23.81 14.39 4.41
CA ASN A 308 -23.00 13.31 3.83
C ASN A 308 -21.55 13.32 4.36
N ALA A 309 -20.91 14.49 4.42
CA ALA A 309 -19.52 14.57 4.89
C ALA A 309 -19.38 14.23 6.38
N PHE A 310 -20.37 14.57 7.23
CA PHE A 310 -20.41 14.10 8.62
C PHE A 310 -20.56 12.59 8.68
N LEU A 311 -21.55 12.03 7.99
CA LEU A 311 -21.82 10.60 7.96
C LEU A 311 -20.64 9.81 7.41
N CYS A 312 -20.03 10.27 6.32
CA CYS A 312 -18.82 9.66 5.74
C CYS A 312 -17.66 9.60 6.76
N SER A 313 -17.46 10.66 7.54
CA SER A 313 -16.45 10.68 8.60
C SER A 313 -16.79 9.74 9.75
N TYR A 314 -18.06 9.69 10.17
CA TYR A 314 -18.53 8.75 11.18
C TYR A 314 -18.33 7.30 10.75
N MET A 315 -18.62 6.95 9.49
CA MET A 315 -18.44 5.61 8.93
C MET A 315 -16.97 5.14 8.93
N GLN A 316 -16.01 6.02 9.15
CA GLN A 316 -14.60 5.69 9.27
C GLN A 316 -14.14 5.48 10.74
N THR A 317 -15.03 5.68 11.72
CA THR A 317 -14.72 5.52 13.15
C THR A 317 -14.86 4.08 13.63
N ASP A 318 -14.13 3.72 14.71
CA ASP A 318 -14.26 2.43 15.35
C ASP A 318 -15.68 2.19 15.91
N MET A 319 -16.42 3.25 16.22
CA MET A 319 -17.81 3.17 16.70
C MET A 319 -18.72 2.60 15.63
N PHE A 320 -18.69 3.14 14.42
CA PHE A 320 -19.43 2.58 13.29
C PHE A 320 -19.03 1.12 13.00
N TRP A 321 -17.74 0.79 13.12
CA TRP A 321 -17.25 -0.56 12.91
C TRP A 321 -17.75 -1.56 13.95
N LYS A 322 -17.97 -1.15 15.19
CA LYS A 322 -18.61 -2.01 16.20
C LYS A 322 -20.03 -2.40 15.77
N ASP A 323 -20.80 -1.41 15.30
CA ASP A 323 -22.20 -1.62 14.92
C ASP A 323 -22.33 -2.44 13.64
N ILE A 324 -21.51 -2.14 12.62
CA ILE A 324 -21.55 -2.88 11.35
C ILE A 324 -21.11 -4.34 11.50
N ASN A 325 -20.18 -4.62 12.41
CA ASN A 325 -19.68 -5.98 12.67
C ASN A 325 -20.76 -6.95 13.20
N VAL A 326 -21.82 -6.44 13.82
CA VAL A 326 -22.98 -7.25 14.26
C VAL A 326 -23.71 -7.86 13.04
N TYR A 327 -23.71 -7.16 11.92
CA TYR A 327 -24.41 -7.56 10.68
C TYR A 327 -23.47 -8.17 9.63
N ARG A 328 -22.19 -8.25 9.94
CA ARG A 328 -21.18 -8.72 9.01
C ARG A 328 -21.37 -10.20 8.68
N THR A 329 -21.27 -10.54 7.41
CA THR A 329 -21.35 -11.90 6.88
C THR A 329 -20.09 -12.28 6.12
N GLY A 330 -19.83 -13.60 6.03
CA GLY A 330 -18.72 -14.16 5.26
C GLY A 330 -17.50 -14.54 6.11
N GLY A 331 -16.74 -15.52 5.64
CA GLY A 331 -15.48 -15.96 6.22
C GLY A 331 -14.31 -15.20 5.60
N THR A 332 -13.75 -15.72 4.50
CA THR A 332 -12.58 -15.14 3.82
C THR A 332 -12.94 -13.85 3.05
N ALA A 333 -14.13 -13.76 2.44
CA ALA A 333 -14.67 -12.54 1.84
C ALA A 333 -15.72 -11.94 2.77
N GLN A 334 -15.37 -10.83 3.41
CA GLN A 334 -16.24 -10.12 4.35
C GLN A 334 -17.19 -9.20 3.60
N GLY A 335 -18.39 -9.01 4.14
CA GLY A 335 -19.38 -8.12 3.54
C GLY A 335 -20.60 -7.87 4.41
N ILE A 336 -21.45 -6.95 3.98
CA ILE A 336 -22.75 -6.65 4.56
C ILE A 336 -23.82 -6.63 3.46
N ARG A 337 -24.98 -7.19 3.74
CA ARG A 337 -26.12 -7.10 2.81
C ARG A 337 -26.79 -5.73 2.95
N SER A 338 -27.34 -5.15 1.86
CA SER A 338 -28.07 -3.87 1.94
C SER A 338 -29.19 -3.87 2.96
N LYS A 339 -29.97 -4.97 3.03
CA LYS A 339 -31.05 -5.13 4.00
C LYS A 339 -30.60 -5.12 5.47
N ASP A 340 -29.32 -5.35 5.73
CA ASP A 340 -28.73 -5.33 7.05
C ASP A 340 -28.00 -4.01 7.31
N LEU A 341 -27.36 -3.43 6.26
CA LEU A 341 -26.77 -2.10 6.35
C LEU A 341 -27.78 -1.00 6.70
N VAL A 342 -28.98 -1.06 6.12
CA VAL A 342 -30.06 -0.09 6.43
C VAL A 342 -30.50 -0.09 7.91
N LYS A 343 -30.21 -1.17 8.67
CA LYS A 343 -30.53 -1.29 10.09
C LYS A 343 -29.45 -0.72 11.01
N VAL A 344 -28.26 -0.42 10.48
CA VAL A 344 -27.16 0.10 11.30
C VAL A 344 -27.56 1.45 11.84
N MET A 345 -27.43 1.62 13.15
CA MET A 345 -27.79 2.84 13.86
C MET A 345 -26.65 3.87 13.73
N VAL A 346 -27.01 5.10 13.41
CA VAL A 346 -26.06 6.21 13.29
C VAL A 346 -26.51 7.39 14.14
N PRO A 347 -25.57 8.13 14.77
CA PRO A 347 -25.92 9.31 15.56
C PRO A 347 -26.34 10.47 14.66
N ILE A 348 -27.32 11.24 15.12
CA ILE A 348 -27.81 12.44 14.48
C ILE A 348 -27.54 13.64 15.42
N PRO A 349 -26.31 14.18 15.44
CA PRO A 349 -26.05 15.37 16.24
C PRO A 349 -26.74 16.62 15.63
N PRO A 350 -26.85 17.73 16.37
CA PRO A 350 -27.43 18.95 15.86
C PRO A 350 -26.82 19.38 14.53
N ILE A 351 -27.65 19.81 13.59
CA ILE A 351 -27.25 20.11 12.21
C ILE A 351 -26.18 21.21 12.13
N GLU A 352 -26.20 22.16 13.05
CA GLU A 352 -25.22 23.25 13.18
C GLU A 352 -23.82 22.69 13.47
N GLN A 353 -23.71 21.71 14.36
CA GLN A 353 -22.44 21.03 14.69
C GLN A 353 -21.93 20.23 13.49
N GLN A 354 -22.83 19.53 12.79
CA GLN A 354 -22.46 18.83 11.56
C GLN A 354 -21.91 19.80 10.51
N ILE A 355 -22.55 20.96 10.32
CA ILE A 355 -22.11 21.99 9.36
C ILE A 355 -20.74 22.55 9.77
N GLU A 356 -20.52 22.82 11.06
CA GLU A 356 -19.23 23.29 11.56
C GLU A 356 -18.12 22.26 11.27
N PHE A 357 -18.38 21.00 11.57
CA PHE A 357 -17.47 19.90 11.28
C PHE A 357 -17.17 19.78 9.77
N VAL A 358 -18.18 19.83 8.92
CA VAL A 358 -18.01 19.79 7.46
C VAL A 358 -17.12 20.95 6.98
N ARG A 359 -17.31 22.17 7.50
CA ARG A 359 -16.43 23.31 7.18
C ARG A 359 -14.98 23.07 7.60
N PHE A 360 -14.77 22.40 8.74
CA PHE A 360 -13.45 22.01 9.20
C PHE A 360 -12.81 20.99 8.25
N VAL A 361 -13.53 19.90 7.90
CA VAL A 361 -13.06 18.87 6.96
C VAL A 361 -12.66 19.52 5.62
N HIS A 362 -13.47 20.38 5.05
CA HIS A 362 -13.15 21.10 3.80
C HIS A 362 -11.86 21.93 3.89
N LYS A 363 -11.55 22.53 5.04
CA LYS A 363 -10.29 23.27 5.23
C LYS A 363 -9.09 22.31 5.24
N VAL A 364 -9.24 21.18 5.93
CA VAL A 364 -8.18 20.16 5.99
C VAL A 364 -7.95 19.54 4.60
N ASP A 365 -9.00 19.26 3.84
CA ASP A 365 -8.88 18.69 2.48
C ASP A 365 -8.18 19.66 1.52
N LYS A 366 -8.45 20.98 1.62
CA LYS A 366 -7.66 21.98 0.88
C LYS A 366 -6.18 21.94 1.23
N SER A 367 -5.85 21.73 2.51
CA SER A 367 -4.44 21.56 2.95
C SER A 367 -3.83 20.28 2.39
N LYS A 368 -4.57 19.15 2.35
CA LYS A 368 -4.11 17.90 1.71
C LYS A 368 -3.80 18.11 0.23
N VAL A 369 -4.68 18.81 -0.51
CA VAL A 369 -4.43 19.14 -1.93
C VAL A 369 -3.17 19.99 -2.09
N ALA A 370 -2.91 20.94 -1.20
CA ALA A 370 -1.69 21.74 -1.22
C ALA A 370 -0.44 20.87 -0.99
N VAL A 371 -0.49 19.93 -0.01
CA VAL A 371 0.58 18.98 0.26
C VAL A 371 0.85 18.07 -0.94
N GLN A 372 -0.18 17.61 -1.66
CA GLN A 372 -0.04 16.75 -2.84
C GLN A 372 0.54 17.46 -4.08
N LYS A 373 0.32 18.78 -4.20
CA LYS A 373 0.79 19.58 -5.33
C LYS A 373 2.19 20.17 -5.15
N ALA A 374 2.68 20.24 -3.92
CA ALA A 374 3.99 20.79 -3.58
C ALA A 374 5.09 19.74 -3.68
#